data_75a209b27bcbfc4e42c4067a7163c661
#
_entry.id   75a209b27bcbfc4e42c4067a7163c661
#
_cell.length_a   1.000
_cell.length_b   1.000
_cell.length_c   1.000
_cell.angle_alpha   90.00
_cell.angle_beta   90.00
_cell.angle_gamma   90.00
#
_symmetry.space_group_name_H-M   'P 1'
#
loop_
_entity.id
_entity.type
_entity.pdbx_description
1 polymer ?
#
loop_
_entity_poly.entity_id
_entity_poly.type
_entity_poly.pdbx_seq_one_letter_code
_entity_poly.pdbx_strand_id
1 'polypeptide(L)'
;MTRSGQLRGLVAIDLDGTLLRDDKSVADADARAIVDAVERGLAVTLATGRLITGTLPTARKLGLVTPLICADGGLLIDAATGAALERRAISIAHAATAIEALVAHGLLPYVFSADALHCDSAGAVHRSIVDTWSREIVVHPSLMHAEGWRHPEGIALTVGLGNRVAVGRASEHLRQAHAGTFDTVHFNLGQSPVWAVRSLPHGCDKGDMLMRLAARLGLPGTRVAAIGDWFNDLGMFAAAGRSFAMGQAPDAVRKVATDHLAATSATGGGVAEAIGKLLADWT
;
A
#
# COMPACT_ATOMS: atom_id res chain seq x y z
N MET A 1 -13.33 -5.52 -24.17
CA MET A 1 -13.49 -4.47 -25.21
C MET A 1 -13.88 -3.19 -24.50
N THR A 2 -12.91 -2.35 -24.17
CA THR A 2 -13.14 -1.02 -23.58
C THR A 2 -13.80 -0.14 -24.63
N ARG A 3 -15.03 0.33 -24.34
CA ARG A 3 -15.62 1.43 -25.08
C ARG A 3 -14.63 2.60 -25.03
N SER A 4 -14.24 3.18 -26.14
CA SER A 4 -13.38 4.36 -26.25
C SER A 4 -14.12 5.61 -25.77
N GLY A 5 -14.45 5.64 -24.50
CA GLY A 5 -14.96 6.80 -23.77
C GLY A 5 -13.85 7.38 -22.94
N GLN A 6 -13.74 8.70 -22.91
CA GLN A 6 -12.81 9.41 -22.03
C GLN A 6 -13.10 9.01 -20.57
N LEU A 7 -12.05 8.63 -19.82
CA LEU A 7 -12.17 8.34 -18.38
C LEU A 7 -12.70 9.59 -17.65
N ARG A 8 -13.61 9.37 -16.71
CA ARG A 8 -14.27 10.45 -15.94
C ARG A 8 -13.57 10.74 -14.63
N GLY A 9 -12.78 9.80 -14.13
CA GLY A 9 -12.03 9.91 -12.87
C GLY A 9 -11.28 8.64 -12.52
N LEU A 10 -10.48 8.71 -11.46
CA LEU A 10 -9.71 7.61 -10.88
C LEU A 10 -10.06 7.46 -9.41
N VAL A 11 -10.37 6.24 -8.98
CA VAL A 11 -10.61 5.89 -7.58
C VAL A 11 -9.53 4.94 -7.10
N ALA A 12 -8.75 5.34 -6.12
CA ALA A 12 -7.79 4.49 -5.43
C ALA A 12 -8.41 3.97 -4.13
N ILE A 13 -8.34 2.66 -3.93
CA ILE A 13 -8.94 1.98 -2.79
C ILE A 13 -7.82 1.24 -2.04
N ASP A 14 -7.62 1.57 -0.75
CA ASP A 14 -6.79 0.75 0.10
C ASP A 14 -7.41 -0.64 0.31
N LEU A 15 -6.57 -1.60 0.64
CA LEU A 15 -6.98 -3.00 0.69
C LEU A 15 -7.33 -3.44 2.11
N ASP A 16 -6.38 -3.37 3.06
CA ASP A 16 -6.53 -3.92 4.41
C ASP A 16 -7.19 -2.92 5.35
N GLY A 17 -8.36 -3.26 5.87
CA GLY A 17 -9.14 -2.35 6.71
C GLY A 17 -10.08 -1.44 5.92
N THR A 18 -10.00 -1.46 4.57
CA THR A 18 -10.81 -0.63 3.68
C THR A 18 -11.69 -1.50 2.78
N LEU A 19 -11.14 -2.13 1.74
CA LEU A 19 -11.88 -3.00 0.84
C LEU A 19 -12.08 -4.40 1.44
N LEU A 20 -11.05 -4.91 2.11
CA LEU A 20 -11.09 -6.20 2.79
C LEU A 20 -11.65 -6.03 4.20
N ARG A 21 -12.68 -6.81 4.51
CA ARG A 21 -13.21 -6.97 5.86
C ARG A 21 -12.18 -7.69 6.76
N ASP A 22 -12.47 -7.75 8.05
CA ASP A 22 -11.62 -8.42 9.04
C ASP A 22 -11.39 -9.90 8.69
N ASP A 23 -12.39 -10.56 8.06
CA ASP A 23 -12.32 -11.93 7.56
C ASP A 23 -11.61 -12.09 6.20
N LYS A 24 -11.01 -11.01 5.70
CA LYS A 24 -10.33 -10.91 4.39
C LYS A 24 -11.23 -11.11 3.17
N SER A 25 -12.53 -11.04 3.34
CA SER A 25 -13.49 -11.04 2.24
C SER A 25 -13.80 -9.61 1.77
N VAL A 26 -14.30 -9.49 0.55
CA VAL A 26 -14.88 -8.24 0.01
C VAL A 26 -16.39 -8.32 0.18
N ALA A 27 -17.00 -7.26 0.69
CA ALA A 27 -18.46 -7.21 0.81
C ALA A 27 -19.11 -7.13 -0.59
N ASP A 28 -20.23 -7.83 -0.77
CA ASP A 28 -20.92 -7.85 -2.07
C ASP A 28 -21.37 -6.47 -2.53
N ALA A 29 -21.71 -5.58 -1.60
CA ALA A 29 -22.06 -4.19 -1.92
C ALA A 29 -20.87 -3.44 -2.52
N ASP A 30 -19.67 -3.61 -1.94
CA ASP A 30 -18.44 -2.97 -2.42
C ASP A 30 -18.04 -3.52 -3.79
N ALA A 31 -18.12 -4.84 -3.97
CA ALA A 31 -17.82 -5.47 -5.26
C ALA A 31 -18.75 -4.97 -6.37
N ARG A 32 -20.07 -4.88 -6.11
CA ARG A 32 -21.04 -4.33 -7.08
C ARG A 32 -20.80 -2.86 -7.39
N ALA A 33 -20.49 -2.05 -6.37
CA ALA A 33 -20.21 -0.63 -6.58
C ALA A 33 -18.96 -0.39 -7.42
N ILE A 34 -17.92 -1.22 -7.25
CA ILE A 34 -16.70 -1.18 -8.09
C ILE A 34 -17.05 -1.48 -9.55
N VAL A 35 -17.85 -2.50 -9.81
CA VAL A 35 -18.29 -2.84 -11.19
C VAL A 35 -19.08 -1.68 -11.79
N ASP A 36 -20.06 -1.12 -11.06
CA ASP A 36 -20.86 0.04 -11.51
C ASP A 36 -19.97 1.26 -11.81
N ALA A 37 -18.99 1.54 -10.95
CA ALA A 37 -18.03 2.63 -11.18
C ALA A 37 -17.24 2.45 -12.49
N VAL A 38 -16.75 1.24 -12.76
CA VAL A 38 -16.02 0.93 -14.00
C VAL A 38 -16.93 1.05 -15.22
N GLU A 39 -18.15 0.54 -15.15
CA GLU A 39 -19.15 0.64 -16.24
C GLU A 39 -19.52 2.07 -16.56
N ARG A 40 -19.50 2.97 -15.56
CA ARG A 40 -19.75 4.41 -15.70
C ARG A 40 -18.49 5.22 -16.07
N GLY A 41 -17.38 4.56 -16.39
CA GLY A 41 -16.18 5.20 -16.92
C GLY A 41 -15.20 5.71 -15.86
N LEU A 42 -15.27 5.23 -14.62
CA LEU A 42 -14.23 5.47 -13.62
C LEU A 42 -13.13 4.40 -13.75
N ALA A 43 -11.87 4.81 -13.68
CA ALA A 43 -10.77 3.90 -13.44
C ALA A 43 -10.73 3.56 -11.94
N VAL A 44 -10.63 2.29 -11.60
CA VAL A 44 -10.51 1.85 -10.20
C VAL A 44 -9.20 1.10 -10.01
N THR A 45 -8.41 1.51 -9.03
CA THR A 45 -7.15 0.87 -8.65
C THR A 45 -7.13 0.49 -7.17
N LEU A 46 -6.33 -0.52 -6.83
CA LEU A 46 -5.97 -0.81 -5.44
C LEU A 46 -4.65 -0.11 -5.11
N ALA A 47 -4.55 0.47 -3.90
CA ALA A 47 -3.36 1.13 -3.38
C ALA A 47 -3.00 0.55 -2.01
N THR A 48 -1.99 -0.33 -1.95
CA THR A 48 -1.73 -1.19 -0.78
C THR A 48 -0.25 -1.31 -0.43
N GLY A 49 0.05 -1.60 0.83
CA GLY A 49 1.40 -1.99 1.27
C GLY A 49 1.82 -3.39 0.83
N ARG A 50 0.90 -4.20 0.31
CA ARG A 50 1.20 -5.55 -0.17
C ARG A 50 2.01 -5.54 -1.45
N LEU A 51 2.74 -6.64 -1.71
CA LEU A 51 3.29 -6.93 -3.03
C LEU A 51 2.20 -7.42 -3.99
N ILE A 52 2.56 -7.52 -5.28
CA ILE A 52 1.63 -7.96 -6.34
C ILE A 52 1.00 -9.32 -6.05
N THR A 53 1.77 -10.27 -5.52
CA THR A 53 1.30 -11.62 -5.22
C THR A 53 0.23 -11.66 -4.12
N GLY A 54 0.24 -10.69 -3.19
CA GLY A 54 -0.79 -10.49 -2.17
C GLY A 54 -2.00 -9.65 -2.64
N THR A 55 -1.86 -8.92 -3.76
CA THR A 55 -2.86 -7.96 -4.27
C THR A 55 -3.65 -8.51 -5.45
N LEU A 56 -2.97 -9.17 -6.40
CA LEU A 56 -3.52 -9.61 -7.68
C LEU A 56 -4.75 -10.52 -7.56
N PRO A 57 -4.85 -11.45 -6.58
CA PRO A 57 -6.05 -12.28 -6.45
C PRO A 57 -7.32 -11.47 -6.23
N THR A 58 -7.26 -10.41 -5.40
CA THR A 58 -8.40 -9.52 -5.16
C THR A 58 -8.72 -8.68 -6.41
N ALA A 59 -7.70 -8.11 -7.05
CA ALA A 59 -7.89 -7.34 -8.28
C ALA A 59 -8.54 -8.17 -9.40
N ARG A 60 -8.08 -9.41 -9.60
CA ARG A 60 -8.66 -10.35 -10.58
C ARG A 60 -10.10 -10.73 -10.26
N LYS A 61 -10.40 -11.02 -9.00
CA LYS A 61 -11.78 -11.33 -8.57
C LYS A 61 -12.74 -10.18 -8.85
N LEU A 62 -12.26 -8.94 -8.79
CA LEU A 62 -13.05 -7.73 -9.07
C LEU A 62 -13.00 -7.30 -10.55
N GLY A 63 -12.26 -8.00 -11.40
CA GLY A 63 -12.13 -7.65 -12.82
C GLY A 63 -11.39 -6.34 -13.08
N LEU A 64 -10.52 -5.89 -12.15
CA LEU A 64 -9.78 -4.64 -12.29
C LEU A 64 -8.71 -4.78 -13.38
N VAL A 65 -8.66 -3.78 -14.27
CA VAL A 65 -7.68 -3.68 -15.34
C VAL A 65 -6.78 -2.45 -15.23
N THR A 66 -7.14 -1.49 -14.38
CA THR A 66 -6.31 -0.34 -14.05
C THR A 66 -5.04 -0.81 -13.34
N PRO A 67 -3.85 -0.24 -13.65
CA PRO A 67 -2.63 -0.58 -12.92
C PRO A 67 -2.78 -0.46 -11.40
N LEU A 68 -2.13 -1.35 -10.65
CA LEU A 68 -2.22 -1.47 -9.20
C LEU A 68 -1.04 -0.78 -8.52
N ILE A 69 -1.29 -0.07 -7.44
CA ILE A 69 -0.28 0.57 -6.59
C ILE A 69 0.07 -0.40 -5.46
N CYS A 70 1.27 -0.95 -5.48
CA CYS A 70 1.76 -1.94 -4.52
C CYS A 70 2.95 -1.40 -3.72
N ALA A 71 3.30 -2.10 -2.63
CA ALA A 71 4.42 -1.75 -1.76
C ALA A 71 4.38 -0.26 -1.33
N ASP A 72 3.19 0.22 -0.89
CA ASP A 72 2.94 1.60 -0.45
C ASP A 72 3.40 2.68 -1.44
N GLY A 73 3.31 2.42 -2.75
CA GLY A 73 3.73 3.34 -3.80
C GLY A 73 5.09 3.03 -4.41
N GLY A 74 5.84 2.06 -3.87
CA GLY A 74 7.12 1.63 -4.45
C GLY A 74 6.98 1.00 -5.84
N LEU A 75 5.80 0.44 -6.17
CA LEU A 75 5.56 -0.28 -7.42
C LEU A 75 4.22 0.13 -8.04
N LEU A 76 4.22 0.44 -9.34
CA LEU A 76 3.03 0.49 -10.19
C LEU A 76 3.04 -0.75 -11.09
N ILE A 77 2.02 -1.59 -10.98
CA ILE A 77 1.97 -2.91 -11.60
C ILE A 77 0.81 -2.99 -12.59
N ASP A 78 1.08 -3.49 -13.78
CA ASP A 78 0.02 -3.84 -14.74
C ASP A 78 -0.85 -4.99 -14.20
N ALA A 79 -2.15 -4.74 -14.06
CA ALA A 79 -3.06 -5.70 -13.44
C ALA A 79 -3.26 -6.99 -14.27
N ALA A 80 -3.09 -6.93 -15.58
CA ALA A 80 -3.28 -8.07 -16.47
C ALA A 80 -2.04 -8.97 -16.51
N THR A 81 -0.86 -8.38 -16.69
CA THR A 81 0.40 -9.11 -16.88
C THR A 81 1.19 -9.34 -15.60
N GLY A 82 0.97 -8.51 -14.56
CA GLY A 82 1.78 -8.49 -13.35
C GLY A 82 3.13 -7.80 -13.53
N ALA A 83 3.41 -7.22 -14.71
CA ALA A 83 4.66 -6.53 -14.96
C ALA A 83 4.71 -5.16 -14.26
N ALA A 84 5.88 -4.78 -13.77
CA ALA A 84 6.09 -3.46 -13.21
C ALA A 84 6.13 -2.41 -14.33
N LEU A 85 5.22 -1.44 -14.27
CA LEU A 85 5.16 -0.29 -15.16
C LEU A 85 6.03 0.86 -14.66
N GLU A 86 6.19 0.97 -13.35
CA GLU A 86 7.04 1.96 -12.68
C GLU A 86 7.55 1.40 -11.37
N ARG A 87 8.80 1.75 -11.02
CA ARG A 87 9.44 1.37 -9.75
C ARG A 87 10.05 2.62 -9.11
N ARG A 88 9.77 2.78 -7.83
CA ARG A 88 10.47 3.67 -6.92
C ARG A 88 11.28 2.77 -6.01
N ALA A 89 12.60 2.81 -6.10
CA ALA A 89 13.42 1.80 -5.45
C ALA A 89 14.50 2.40 -4.55
N ILE A 90 14.74 1.76 -3.41
CA ILE A 90 15.92 1.95 -2.57
C ILE A 90 17.07 1.20 -3.22
N SER A 91 18.23 1.85 -3.40
CA SER A 91 19.42 1.16 -3.91
C SER A 91 19.86 0.03 -2.98
N ILE A 92 20.52 -0.98 -3.53
CA ILE A 92 21.02 -2.13 -2.74
C ILE A 92 21.92 -1.69 -1.60
N ALA A 93 22.81 -0.69 -1.84
CA ALA A 93 23.69 -0.17 -0.80
C ALA A 93 22.89 0.44 0.36
N HIS A 94 21.90 1.27 0.07
CA HIS A 94 21.05 1.88 1.09
C HIS A 94 20.13 0.87 1.78
N ALA A 95 19.66 -0.15 1.06
CA ALA A 95 18.89 -1.23 1.66
C ALA A 95 19.73 -2.04 2.66
N ALA A 96 20.98 -2.32 2.32
CA ALA A 96 21.91 -3.01 3.22
C ALA A 96 22.10 -2.21 4.53
N THR A 97 22.36 -0.90 4.43
CA THR A 97 22.50 -0.06 5.64
C THR A 97 21.20 0.02 6.46
N ALA A 98 20.04 0.01 5.80
CA ALA A 98 18.77 -0.05 6.51
C ALA A 98 18.60 -1.39 7.27
N ILE A 99 18.93 -2.52 6.64
CA ILE A 99 18.89 -3.85 7.27
C ILE A 99 19.84 -3.90 8.47
N GLU A 100 21.08 -3.39 8.32
CA GLU A 100 22.06 -3.32 9.41
C GLU A 100 21.53 -2.52 10.60
N ALA A 101 20.92 -1.36 10.35
CA ALA A 101 20.31 -0.54 11.39
C ALA A 101 19.15 -1.26 12.08
N LEU A 102 18.29 -1.96 11.33
CA LEU A 102 17.18 -2.73 11.91
C LEU A 102 17.70 -3.84 12.84
N VAL A 103 18.69 -4.61 12.39
CA VAL A 103 19.31 -5.69 13.17
C VAL A 103 20.01 -5.13 14.41
N ALA A 104 20.75 -4.03 14.29
CA ALA A 104 21.44 -3.39 15.42
C ALA A 104 20.49 -2.93 16.54
N HIS A 105 19.24 -2.61 16.18
CA HIS A 105 18.17 -2.29 17.12
C HIS A 105 17.35 -3.50 17.59
N GLY A 106 17.76 -4.73 17.25
CA GLY A 106 17.09 -5.97 17.64
C GLY A 106 15.76 -6.20 16.94
N LEU A 107 15.56 -5.63 15.74
CA LEU A 107 14.38 -5.82 14.94
C LEU A 107 14.57 -6.96 13.94
N LEU A 108 13.48 -7.59 13.54
CA LEU A 108 13.43 -8.60 12.50
C LEU A 108 13.24 -7.91 11.16
N PRO A 109 14.25 -7.94 10.25
CA PRO A 109 14.20 -7.24 8.98
C PRO A 109 13.45 -8.03 7.90
N TYR A 110 12.72 -7.29 7.07
CA TYR A 110 12.06 -7.77 5.86
C TYR A 110 12.38 -6.84 4.70
N VAL A 111 12.62 -7.43 3.53
CA VAL A 111 12.92 -6.71 2.30
C VAL A 111 11.84 -7.05 1.28
N PHE A 112 11.24 -6.03 0.71
CA PHE A 112 10.28 -6.17 -0.38
C PHE A 112 11.02 -5.92 -1.70
N SER A 113 11.40 -6.99 -2.38
CA SER A 113 11.85 -6.90 -3.78
C SER A 113 10.64 -6.68 -4.71
N ALA A 114 10.87 -6.70 -6.01
CA ALA A 114 9.77 -6.52 -6.96
C ALA A 114 8.73 -7.63 -6.93
N ASP A 115 9.13 -8.84 -6.66
CA ASP A 115 8.38 -10.09 -6.82
C ASP A 115 8.23 -10.90 -5.54
N ALA A 116 9.11 -10.71 -4.55
CA ALA A 116 9.11 -11.50 -3.34
C ALA A 116 9.36 -10.66 -2.07
N LEU A 117 8.91 -11.18 -0.95
CA LEU A 117 9.29 -10.71 0.37
C LEU A 117 10.41 -11.60 0.90
N HIS A 118 11.50 -11.00 1.32
CA HIS A 118 12.65 -11.70 1.87
C HIS A 118 12.76 -11.44 3.37
N CYS A 119 13.05 -12.48 4.15
CA CYS A 119 13.36 -12.38 5.57
C CYS A 119 14.42 -13.42 5.93
N ASP A 120 14.93 -13.36 7.16
CA ASP A 120 15.75 -14.43 7.71
C ASP A 120 14.90 -15.46 8.50
N SER A 121 15.56 -16.51 9.00
CA SER A 121 14.90 -17.57 9.76
C SER A 121 14.23 -17.05 11.04
N ALA A 122 14.78 -16.02 11.69
CA ALA A 122 14.17 -15.38 12.85
C ALA A 122 12.89 -14.63 12.48
N GLY A 123 12.88 -13.97 11.31
CA GLY A 123 11.70 -13.26 10.79
C GLY A 123 10.53 -14.19 10.47
N ALA A 124 10.78 -15.46 10.19
CA ALA A 124 9.73 -16.43 9.92
C ALA A 124 8.73 -16.64 11.09
N VAL A 125 9.05 -16.19 12.30
CA VAL A 125 8.15 -16.23 13.46
C VAL A 125 6.88 -15.39 13.24
N HIS A 126 6.95 -14.35 12.43
CA HIS A 126 5.81 -13.49 12.07
C HIS A 126 5.11 -13.91 10.77
N ARG A 127 5.21 -15.19 10.39
CA ARG A 127 4.64 -15.72 9.15
C ARG A 127 3.18 -15.30 8.92
N SER A 128 2.34 -15.35 9.96
CA SER A 128 0.92 -14.97 9.87
C SER A 128 0.70 -13.50 9.48
N ILE A 129 1.65 -12.62 9.79
CA ILE A 129 1.62 -11.21 9.40
C ILE A 129 2.10 -11.08 7.95
N VAL A 130 3.27 -11.63 7.65
CA VAL A 130 3.92 -11.42 6.35
C VAL A 130 3.24 -12.14 5.20
N ASP A 131 2.52 -13.24 5.44
CA ASP A 131 1.66 -13.92 4.45
C ASP A 131 0.55 -13.01 3.91
N THR A 132 0.16 -11.97 4.65
CA THR A 132 -0.78 -10.97 4.15
C THR A 132 -0.13 -10.01 3.16
N TRP A 133 1.18 -9.76 3.27
CA TRP A 133 1.92 -8.81 2.43
C TRP A 133 2.37 -9.40 1.10
N SER A 134 2.74 -10.68 1.11
CA SER A 134 3.17 -11.40 -0.09
C SER A 134 2.88 -12.89 0.04
N ARG A 135 2.54 -13.53 -1.09
CA ARG A 135 2.47 -15.00 -1.17
C ARG A 135 3.82 -15.63 -1.48
N GLU A 136 4.73 -14.83 -2.08
CA GLU A 136 6.10 -15.24 -2.36
C GLU A 136 7.01 -14.75 -1.25
N ILE A 137 7.41 -15.66 -0.36
CA ILE A 137 8.29 -15.37 0.78
C ILE A 137 9.52 -16.25 0.68
N VAL A 138 10.69 -15.61 0.62
CA VAL A 138 11.99 -16.25 0.57
C VAL A 138 12.67 -16.11 1.94
N VAL A 139 12.94 -17.23 2.59
CA VAL A 139 13.62 -17.26 3.90
C VAL A 139 15.09 -17.57 3.69
N HIS A 140 15.96 -16.71 4.23
CA HIS A 140 17.41 -16.85 4.20
C HIS A 140 17.96 -17.26 5.56
N PRO A 141 19.11 -17.93 5.66
CA PRO A 141 19.79 -18.15 6.93
C PRO A 141 20.12 -16.84 7.66
N SER A 142 20.53 -15.82 6.91
CA SER A 142 20.74 -14.44 7.37
C SER A 142 20.49 -13.48 6.23
N LEU A 143 19.59 -12.53 6.43
CA LEU A 143 19.26 -11.53 5.40
C LEU A 143 20.44 -10.60 5.11
N MET A 144 21.26 -10.28 6.12
CA MET A 144 22.45 -9.43 5.96
C MET A 144 23.48 -10.00 4.97
N HIS A 145 23.60 -11.32 4.92
CA HIS A 145 24.60 -12.03 4.09
C HIS A 145 24.00 -12.65 2.83
N ALA A 146 22.68 -12.52 2.64
CA ALA A 146 22.02 -13.12 1.48
C ALA A 146 22.18 -12.25 0.23
N GLU A 147 22.45 -12.91 -0.90
CA GLU A 147 22.47 -12.23 -2.21
C GLU A 147 21.08 -12.22 -2.89
N GLY A 148 20.20 -13.15 -2.53
CA GLY A 148 18.94 -13.38 -3.22
C GLY A 148 17.93 -12.23 -3.19
N TRP A 149 18.03 -11.27 -2.27
CA TRP A 149 17.20 -10.08 -2.23
C TRP A 149 17.81 -8.88 -2.98
N ARG A 150 19.09 -8.99 -3.40
CA ARG A 150 19.86 -7.91 -4.04
C ARG A 150 19.49 -7.79 -5.52
N HIS A 151 18.29 -7.27 -5.78
CA HIS A 151 17.82 -7.08 -7.15
C HIS A 151 18.52 -5.90 -7.82
N PRO A 152 18.98 -6.00 -9.10
CA PRO A 152 19.71 -4.93 -9.81
C PRO A 152 18.94 -3.60 -9.85
N GLU A 153 17.62 -3.65 -9.91
CA GLU A 153 16.76 -2.47 -9.93
C GLU A 153 16.44 -1.93 -8.52
N GLY A 154 17.08 -2.45 -7.47
CA GLY A 154 16.82 -2.08 -6.09
C GLY A 154 15.60 -2.78 -5.49
N ILE A 155 15.20 -2.34 -4.31
CA ILE A 155 14.06 -2.88 -3.58
C ILE A 155 12.98 -1.82 -3.36
N ALA A 156 11.72 -2.25 -3.24
CA ALA A 156 10.61 -1.33 -3.08
C ALA A 156 10.61 -0.66 -1.69
N LEU A 157 10.81 -1.46 -0.63
CA LEU A 157 10.86 -0.95 0.75
C LEU A 157 11.52 -1.96 1.71
N THR A 158 11.90 -1.49 2.90
CA THR A 158 12.27 -2.34 4.03
C THR A 158 11.28 -2.20 5.17
N VAL A 159 11.09 -3.27 5.94
CA VAL A 159 10.31 -3.28 7.18
C VAL A 159 11.12 -3.94 8.28
N GLY A 160 11.10 -3.35 9.48
CA GLY A 160 11.60 -3.96 10.70
C GLY A 160 10.45 -4.23 11.67
N LEU A 161 10.31 -5.46 12.16
CA LEU A 161 9.30 -5.81 13.16
C LEU A 161 9.91 -5.99 14.53
N GLY A 162 9.21 -5.53 15.57
CA GLY A 162 9.63 -5.70 16.95
C GLY A 162 8.72 -5.01 17.97
N ASN A 163 9.26 -4.77 19.16
CA ASN A 163 8.52 -4.02 20.18
C ASN A 163 8.56 -2.50 19.91
N ARG A 164 7.63 -1.77 20.53
CA ARG A 164 7.46 -0.32 20.34
C ARG A 164 8.74 0.49 20.57
N VAL A 165 9.51 0.16 21.60
CA VAL A 165 10.71 0.93 21.99
C VAL A 165 11.82 0.75 20.97
N ALA A 166 12.11 -0.50 20.58
CA ALA A 166 13.12 -0.82 19.58
C ALA A 166 12.78 -0.20 18.21
N VAL A 167 11.51 -0.32 17.80
CA VAL A 167 11.00 0.26 16.54
C VAL A 167 11.12 1.80 16.54
N GLY A 168 10.79 2.47 17.66
CA GLY A 168 10.95 3.92 17.76
C GLY A 168 12.40 4.38 17.64
N ARG A 169 13.34 3.66 18.30
CA ARG A 169 14.78 3.95 18.20
C ARG A 169 15.33 3.72 16.78
N ALA A 170 14.96 2.61 16.15
CA ALA A 170 15.34 2.32 14.76
C ALA A 170 14.80 3.38 13.79
N SER A 171 13.55 3.78 13.95
CA SER A 171 12.93 4.83 13.14
C SER A 171 13.67 6.15 13.25
N GLU A 172 14.05 6.56 14.45
CA GLU A 172 14.81 7.80 14.68
C GLU A 172 16.21 7.70 14.06
N HIS A 173 16.91 6.59 14.26
CA HIS A 173 18.23 6.35 13.66
C HIS A 173 18.16 6.44 12.13
N LEU A 174 17.22 5.71 11.50
CA LEU A 174 17.08 5.71 10.05
C LEU A 174 16.75 7.10 9.49
N ARG A 175 15.89 7.86 10.17
CA ARG A 175 15.56 9.24 9.74
C ARG A 175 16.76 10.17 9.83
N GLN A 176 17.59 10.07 10.87
CA GLN A 176 18.76 10.92 11.04
C GLN A 176 19.91 10.53 10.13
N ALA A 177 20.23 9.23 10.04
CA ALA A 177 21.39 8.74 9.27
C ALA A 177 21.16 8.80 7.75
N HIS A 178 19.90 8.73 7.31
CA HIS A 178 19.52 8.60 5.90
C HIS A 178 18.52 9.65 5.43
N ALA A 179 18.57 10.86 6.01
CA ALA A 179 17.74 11.99 5.59
C ALA A 179 17.89 12.24 4.07
N GLY A 180 16.75 12.35 3.37
CA GLY A 180 16.71 12.53 1.92
C GLY A 180 16.96 11.26 1.10
N THR A 181 17.24 10.12 1.73
CA THR A 181 17.38 8.82 1.06
C THR A 181 16.12 7.97 1.20
N PHE A 182 15.59 7.89 2.41
CA PHE A 182 14.31 7.22 2.68
C PHE A 182 13.39 8.11 3.50
N ASP A 183 12.09 7.89 3.33
CA ASP A 183 11.07 8.30 4.26
C ASP A 183 10.76 7.13 5.20
N THR A 184 10.96 7.37 6.49
CA THR A 184 10.81 6.33 7.51
C THR A 184 9.65 6.66 8.43
N VAL A 185 8.71 5.72 8.55
CA VAL A 185 7.58 5.81 9.47
C VAL A 185 7.51 4.57 10.34
N HIS A 186 6.94 4.72 11.55
CA HIS A 186 6.67 3.57 12.40
C HIS A 186 5.22 3.58 12.90
N PHE A 187 4.67 2.40 13.08
CA PHE A 187 3.26 2.21 13.43
C PHE A 187 3.04 0.87 14.13
N ASN A 188 1.90 0.75 14.78
CA ASN A 188 1.44 -0.52 15.35
C ASN A 188 0.73 -1.34 14.27
N LEU A 189 0.89 -2.66 14.30
CA LEU A 189 0.18 -3.57 13.39
C LEU A 189 -1.19 -3.94 13.96
N GLY A 190 -2.10 -2.99 13.95
CA GLY A 190 -3.46 -3.15 14.44
C GLY A 190 -3.50 -3.38 15.95
N GLN A 191 -4.21 -4.43 16.39
CA GLN A 191 -4.29 -4.80 17.82
C GLN A 191 -3.14 -5.72 18.28
N SER A 192 -2.16 -5.99 17.42
CA SER A 192 -0.97 -6.78 17.75
C SER A 192 -0.04 -6.01 18.69
N PRO A 193 0.68 -6.68 19.61
CA PRO A 193 1.78 -6.05 20.35
C PRO A 193 3.00 -5.75 19.47
N VAL A 194 3.00 -6.20 18.21
CA VAL A 194 4.08 -6.01 17.25
C VAL A 194 3.98 -4.64 16.60
N TRP A 195 5.10 -3.93 16.59
CA TRP A 195 5.28 -2.66 15.90
C TRP A 195 6.15 -2.85 14.67
N ALA A 196 5.95 -1.98 13.70
CA ALA A 196 6.72 -1.94 12.47
C ALA A 196 7.41 -0.59 12.30
N VAL A 197 8.64 -0.59 11.79
CA VAL A 197 9.25 0.55 11.13
C VAL A 197 9.41 0.22 9.65
N ARG A 198 9.00 1.14 8.79
CA ARG A 198 9.03 0.99 7.33
C ARG A 198 9.85 2.12 6.72
N SER A 199 10.72 1.80 5.78
CA SER A 199 11.45 2.78 4.97
C SER A 199 11.11 2.62 3.49
N LEU A 200 10.70 3.72 2.85
CA LEU A 200 10.42 3.89 1.43
C LEU A 200 11.47 4.81 0.80
N PRO A 201 11.68 4.79 -0.51
CA PRO A 201 12.46 5.82 -1.18
C PRO A 201 11.93 7.22 -0.86
N HIS A 202 12.80 8.20 -0.71
CA HIS A 202 12.39 9.56 -0.37
C HIS A 202 11.36 10.13 -1.38
N GLY A 203 10.31 10.76 -0.85
CA GLY A 203 9.19 11.30 -1.63
C GLY A 203 8.33 10.23 -2.29
N CYS A 204 8.39 8.98 -1.82
CA CYS A 204 7.58 7.88 -2.32
C CYS A 204 6.53 7.49 -1.30
N ASP A 205 5.27 7.55 -1.69
CA ASP A 205 4.14 7.02 -0.94
C ASP A 205 2.99 6.64 -1.89
N LYS A 206 1.87 6.16 -1.34
CA LYS A 206 0.68 5.84 -2.14
C LYS A 206 0.16 7.04 -2.93
N GLY A 207 0.30 8.27 -2.38
CA GLY A 207 -0.16 9.51 -3.01
C GLY A 207 0.71 9.92 -4.20
N ASP A 208 2.05 9.85 -4.08
CA ASP A 208 2.97 10.10 -5.20
C ASP A 208 2.65 9.16 -6.37
N MET A 209 2.53 7.85 -6.10
CA MET A 209 2.23 6.88 -7.16
C MET A 209 0.82 7.04 -7.73
N LEU A 210 -0.16 7.42 -6.90
CA LEU A 210 -1.52 7.71 -7.34
C LEU A 210 -1.55 8.88 -8.34
N MET A 211 -0.82 9.95 -8.06
CA MET A 211 -0.77 11.09 -8.98
C MET A 211 -0.01 10.78 -10.27
N ARG A 212 1.03 9.92 -10.21
CA ARG A 212 1.70 9.39 -11.42
C ARG A 212 0.75 8.54 -12.27
N LEU A 213 -0.06 7.70 -11.64
CA LEU A 213 -1.10 6.93 -12.34
C LEU A 213 -2.15 7.85 -12.96
N ALA A 214 -2.62 8.86 -12.22
CA ALA A 214 -3.58 9.85 -12.74
C ALA A 214 -3.04 10.58 -13.98
N ALA A 215 -1.78 11.04 -13.93
CA ALA A 215 -1.11 11.69 -15.06
C ALA A 215 -0.99 10.73 -16.27
N ARG A 216 -0.65 9.46 -16.05
CA ARG A 216 -0.59 8.42 -17.08
C ARG A 216 -1.96 8.17 -17.76
N LEU A 217 -3.04 8.35 -16.99
CA LEU A 217 -4.43 8.23 -17.49
C LEU A 217 -4.99 9.54 -18.07
N GLY A 218 -4.21 10.63 -18.02
CA GLY A 218 -4.64 11.95 -18.50
C GLY A 218 -5.72 12.62 -17.62
N LEU A 219 -5.77 12.26 -16.32
CA LEU A 219 -6.75 12.77 -15.38
C LEU A 219 -6.16 13.86 -14.48
N PRO A 220 -6.87 14.99 -14.28
CA PRO A 220 -6.46 16.01 -13.32
C PRO A 220 -6.70 15.53 -11.88
N GLY A 221 -5.94 16.06 -10.92
CA GLY A 221 -6.06 15.70 -9.51
C GLY A 221 -7.48 15.89 -8.94
N THR A 222 -8.24 16.85 -9.45
CA THR A 222 -9.66 17.09 -9.09
C THR A 222 -10.59 15.93 -9.49
N ARG A 223 -10.14 15.03 -10.35
CA ARG A 223 -10.85 13.82 -10.78
C ARG A 223 -10.20 12.55 -10.21
N VAL A 224 -9.44 12.68 -9.12
CA VAL A 224 -8.85 11.58 -8.35
C VAL A 224 -9.53 11.49 -7.00
N ALA A 225 -9.95 10.30 -6.61
CA ALA A 225 -10.47 10.00 -5.29
C ALA A 225 -9.66 8.91 -4.60
N ALA A 226 -9.60 8.97 -3.27
CA ALA A 226 -8.91 7.99 -2.43
C ALA A 226 -9.82 7.49 -1.31
N ILE A 227 -9.80 6.19 -1.02
CA ILE A 227 -10.55 5.55 0.07
C ILE A 227 -9.56 4.76 0.91
N GLY A 228 -9.53 4.98 2.22
CA GLY A 228 -8.56 4.35 3.12
C GLY A 228 -8.95 4.45 4.59
N ASP A 229 -8.13 3.88 5.48
CA ASP A 229 -8.40 3.86 6.91
C ASP A 229 -7.19 4.10 7.81
N TRP A 230 -5.95 4.11 7.25
CA TRP A 230 -4.76 4.11 8.08
C TRP A 230 -3.74 5.21 7.72
N PHE A 231 -2.69 5.33 8.52
CA PHE A 231 -1.67 6.38 8.36
C PHE A 231 -0.91 6.33 7.03
N ASN A 232 -0.78 5.17 6.40
CA ASN A 232 -0.17 5.03 5.07
C ASN A 232 -1.06 5.55 3.92
N ASP A 233 -2.31 5.92 4.23
CA ASP A 233 -3.25 6.52 3.26
C ASP A 233 -3.22 8.04 3.26
N LEU A 234 -2.55 8.66 4.25
CA LEU A 234 -2.49 10.12 4.38
C LEU A 234 -1.94 10.81 3.13
N GLY A 235 -0.91 10.22 2.48
CA GLY A 235 -0.36 10.75 1.25
C GLY A 235 -1.38 10.77 0.12
N MET A 236 -2.15 9.67 -0.07
CA MET A 236 -3.18 9.66 -1.11
C MET A 236 -4.40 10.53 -0.77
N PHE A 237 -4.73 10.72 0.52
CA PHE A 237 -5.78 11.65 0.93
C PHE A 237 -5.40 13.10 0.63
N ALA A 238 -4.16 13.48 0.91
CA ALA A 238 -3.65 14.82 0.63
C ALA A 238 -3.52 15.12 -0.87
N ALA A 239 -3.23 14.10 -1.69
CA ALA A 239 -3.01 14.23 -3.13
C ALA A 239 -4.31 14.20 -3.95
N ALA A 240 -5.33 13.48 -3.47
CA ALA A 240 -6.60 13.32 -4.16
C ALA A 240 -7.49 14.58 -4.06
N GLY A 241 -8.25 14.88 -5.10
CA GLY A 241 -9.27 15.93 -5.07
C GLY A 241 -10.43 15.62 -4.13
N ARG A 242 -10.66 14.35 -3.81
CA ARG A 242 -11.61 13.88 -2.80
C ARG A 242 -11.10 12.65 -2.08
N SER A 243 -11.25 12.59 -0.77
CA SER A 243 -10.77 11.47 0.03
C SER A 243 -11.78 11.05 1.08
N PHE A 244 -11.86 9.73 1.33
CA PHE A 244 -12.85 9.12 2.19
C PHE A 244 -12.15 8.27 3.25
N ALA A 245 -12.33 8.64 4.53
CA ALA A 245 -11.84 7.85 5.65
C ALA A 245 -12.92 6.87 6.15
N MET A 246 -12.57 5.59 6.29
CA MET A 246 -13.44 4.57 6.89
C MET A 246 -13.84 4.93 8.32
N GLY A 247 -14.99 4.40 8.78
CA GLY A 247 -15.55 4.72 10.09
C GLY A 247 -14.65 4.39 11.28
N GLN A 248 -13.82 3.35 11.17
CA GLN A 248 -12.85 2.95 12.20
C GLN A 248 -11.50 3.69 12.11
N ALA A 249 -11.27 4.51 11.08
CA ALA A 249 -10.00 5.20 10.92
C ALA A 249 -9.67 6.08 12.14
N PRO A 250 -8.41 6.13 12.57
CA PRO A 250 -7.98 7.00 13.67
C PRO A 250 -8.34 8.47 13.40
N ASP A 251 -8.61 9.24 14.46
CA ASP A 251 -8.99 10.65 14.34
C ASP A 251 -7.98 11.48 13.54
N ALA A 252 -6.68 11.19 13.68
CA ALA A 252 -5.64 11.87 12.92
C ALA A 252 -5.75 11.61 11.40
N VAL A 253 -6.18 10.42 11.00
CA VAL A 253 -6.42 10.05 9.60
C VAL A 253 -7.72 10.69 9.10
N ARG A 254 -8.79 10.62 9.90
CA ARG A 254 -10.08 11.23 9.55
C ARG A 254 -9.99 12.74 9.33
N LYS A 255 -9.17 13.44 10.12
CA LYS A 255 -8.98 14.90 9.99
C LYS A 255 -8.38 15.35 8.65
N VAL A 256 -7.68 14.48 7.94
CA VAL A 256 -7.08 14.77 6.63
C VAL A 256 -8.05 14.48 5.49
N ALA A 257 -8.95 13.50 5.67
CA ALA A 257 -9.92 13.15 4.67
C ALA A 257 -10.99 14.24 4.46
N THR A 258 -11.44 14.43 3.23
CA THR A 258 -12.53 15.36 2.90
C THR A 258 -13.89 14.87 3.37
N ASP A 259 -14.06 13.55 3.42
CA ASP A 259 -15.32 12.88 3.77
C ASP A 259 -15.07 11.76 4.78
N HIS A 260 -16.08 11.51 5.62
CA HIS A 260 -16.08 10.39 6.56
C HIS A 260 -17.17 9.39 6.19
N LEU A 261 -16.82 8.12 6.19
CA LEU A 261 -17.76 7.03 5.96
C LEU A 261 -18.30 6.50 7.29
N ALA A 262 -19.54 6.04 7.26
CA ALA A 262 -20.15 5.39 8.42
C ALA A 262 -19.72 3.91 8.54
N ALA A 263 -19.48 3.26 7.40
CA ALA A 263 -19.09 1.86 7.33
C ALA A 263 -17.67 1.64 7.84
N THR A 264 -17.45 0.44 8.40
CA THR A 264 -16.17 -0.03 8.94
C THR A 264 -15.72 -1.31 8.24
N SER A 265 -14.47 -1.73 8.44
CA SER A 265 -13.99 -3.03 7.96
C SER A 265 -14.81 -4.22 8.50
N ALA A 266 -15.36 -4.12 9.70
CA ALA A 266 -16.22 -5.14 10.27
C ALA A 266 -17.57 -5.26 9.52
N THR A 267 -18.14 -4.12 9.12
CA THR A 267 -19.45 -4.10 8.43
C THR A 267 -19.32 -4.30 6.92
N GLY A 268 -18.24 -3.80 6.32
CA GLY A 268 -18.15 -3.61 4.87
C GLY A 268 -19.10 -2.51 4.37
N GLY A 269 -19.09 -2.25 3.07
CA GLY A 269 -19.97 -1.26 2.42
C GLY A 269 -19.38 0.16 2.35
N GLY A 270 -18.17 0.39 2.88
CA GLY A 270 -17.56 1.72 2.86
C GLY A 270 -17.15 2.16 1.46
N VAL A 271 -16.63 1.24 0.66
CA VAL A 271 -16.30 1.52 -0.74
C VAL A 271 -17.55 1.83 -1.55
N ALA A 272 -18.65 1.10 -1.31
CA ALA A 272 -19.94 1.37 -1.94
C ALA A 272 -20.51 2.75 -1.56
N GLU A 273 -20.41 3.14 -0.29
CA GLU A 273 -20.79 4.46 0.20
C GLU A 273 -20.00 5.58 -0.51
N ALA A 274 -18.67 5.44 -0.58
CA ALA A 274 -17.79 6.41 -1.23
C ALA A 274 -18.06 6.51 -2.75
N ILE A 275 -18.16 5.38 -3.43
CA ILE A 275 -18.44 5.34 -4.89
C ILE A 275 -19.81 5.96 -5.18
N GLY A 276 -20.84 5.71 -4.36
CA GLY A 276 -22.15 6.31 -4.52
C GLY A 276 -22.09 7.85 -4.49
N LYS A 277 -21.32 8.42 -3.53
CA LYS A 277 -21.09 9.89 -3.45
C LYS A 277 -20.33 10.40 -4.66
N LEU A 278 -19.31 9.69 -5.14
CA LEU A 278 -18.53 10.08 -6.32
C LEU A 278 -19.36 10.07 -7.60
N LEU A 279 -20.16 9.03 -7.79
CA LEU A 279 -21.02 8.93 -8.97
C LEU A 279 -22.10 10.03 -9.02
N ALA A 280 -22.59 10.48 -7.86
CA ALA A 280 -23.52 11.61 -7.81
C ALA A 280 -22.87 12.94 -8.22
N ASP A 281 -21.58 13.14 -7.89
CA ASP A 281 -20.88 14.41 -8.11
C ASP A 281 -20.12 14.46 -9.45
N TRP A 282 -19.72 13.29 -9.98
CA TRP A 282 -18.89 13.20 -11.19
C TRP A 282 -19.66 12.79 -12.45
N THR A 283 -20.98 12.68 -12.34
CA THR A 283 -21.88 12.40 -13.49
C THR A 283 -22.12 13.60 -14.44
#